data_6c862d533be1d3fee46cf8bcd931e547
#
_entry.id   6c862d533be1d3fee46cf8bcd931e547
#
_cell.length_a   1.000
_cell.length_b   1.000
_cell.length_c   1.000
_cell.angle_alpha   90.00
_cell.angle_beta   90.00
_cell.angle_gamma   90.00
#
_symmetry.space_group_name_H-M   'P 1'
#
loop_
_entity.id
_entity.type
_entity.pdbx_description
1 polymer ?
#
loop_
_entity_poly.entity_id
_entity_poly.type
_entity_poly.pdbx_seq_one_letter_code
_entity_poly.pdbx_strand_id
1 'polypeptide(L)'
;GRSFALRLGQAVRFQLVSSVGDTPWQAGELVEAQGDDFVRLPPIATVLPAAEGAGRRDVVVQLTATMTEVGTLEMHCVSADDPARRWLLAFQLRGDATSPEPPSAAEHPRLPAALAEIERVFGGQSKQVDAREVRGLRARLERLLGPREGWDLPLLRALFDALMERAGRRRRSAEHERTWLNLAGYTLRPGLGAALDEWRIERLFGLFGQGIQYQQEGRNWSEWWTLWRRAAGGLPEAAQLEILEVLAGHLETLPDGKRARAPVHDAYDDMVRLAASLEQVPALHRIEVGKWLLERLQRPAEKMHTWWALGRVGARRPLYGSAHTVVPAEIAAGWLEAVLALDWKRIEPAAFAAAQIARLTGDRSLDLPDALRDSVVRRLAASRAPESWIALVRDGGRLGDADQRRSFGEALPPGLRLIDVA
;
A
#
# COMPACT_ATOMS: atom_id res chain seq x y z
N GLY A 1 -7.18 -36.10 -15.05
CA GLY A 1 -6.78 -35.25 -13.93
C GLY A 1 -7.96 -34.90 -13.04
N ARG A 2 -7.73 -34.45 -11.82
CA ARG A 2 -8.80 -33.99 -10.93
C ARG A 2 -9.29 -32.61 -11.36
N SER A 3 -10.61 -32.42 -11.21
CA SER A 3 -11.26 -31.15 -11.51
C SER A 3 -11.57 -30.41 -10.21
N PHE A 4 -11.46 -29.08 -10.26
CA PHE A 4 -11.75 -28.17 -9.15
C PHE A 4 -12.83 -27.18 -9.60
N ALA A 5 -13.80 -26.91 -8.74
CA ALA A 5 -14.76 -25.84 -8.97
C ALA A 5 -14.18 -24.52 -8.46
N LEU A 6 -13.93 -23.58 -9.36
CA LEU A 6 -13.40 -22.26 -9.05
C LEU A 6 -14.40 -21.18 -9.46
N ARG A 7 -14.49 -20.14 -8.64
CA ARG A 7 -15.37 -19.00 -8.91
C ARG A 7 -14.62 -17.92 -9.66
N LEU A 8 -15.11 -17.56 -10.85
CA LEU A 8 -14.52 -16.47 -11.63
C LEU A 8 -14.56 -15.14 -10.86
N GLY A 9 -13.49 -14.36 -10.97
CA GLY A 9 -13.34 -13.09 -10.27
C GLY A 9 -13.10 -13.20 -8.76
N GLN A 10 -12.82 -14.40 -8.25
CA GLN A 10 -12.34 -14.61 -6.88
C GLN A 10 -10.90 -15.11 -6.89
N ALA A 11 -10.17 -14.73 -5.84
CA ALA A 11 -8.83 -15.23 -5.61
C ALA A 11 -8.86 -16.70 -5.21
N VAL A 12 -8.02 -17.50 -5.85
CA VAL A 12 -7.80 -18.90 -5.51
C VAL A 12 -6.32 -19.11 -5.22
N ARG A 13 -6.05 -20.02 -4.28
CA ARG A 13 -4.69 -20.32 -3.83
C ARG A 13 -4.44 -21.82 -3.96
N PHE A 14 -3.33 -22.17 -4.61
CA PHE A 14 -2.85 -23.54 -4.73
C PHE A 14 -1.58 -23.68 -3.90
N GLN A 15 -1.60 -24.57 -2.92
CA GLN A 15 -0.40 -24.91 -2.16
C GLN A 15 0.46 -25.85 -2.99
N LEU A 16 1.70 -25.50 -3.23
CA LEU A 16 2.68 -26.36 -3.89
C LEU A 16 3.55 -27.09 -2.89
N VAL A 17 3.93 -28.30 -3.25
CA VAL A 17 4.86 -29.14 -2.49
C VAL A 17 5.83 -29.78 -3.48
N SER A 18 7.12 -29.82 -3.17
CA SER A 18 8.09 -30.64 -3.88
C SER A 18 8.44 -31.85 -3.04
N SER A 19 8.66 -32.99 -3.69
CA SER A 19 9.22 -34.18 -3.03
C SER A 19 10.68 -34.34 -3.43
N VAL A 20 11.53 -34.65 -2.45
CA VAL A 20 12.95 -35.00 -2.64
C VAL A 20 13.23 -36.51 -2.50
N GLY A 21 12.18 -37.31 -2.29
CA GLY A 21 12.27 -38.76 -2.18
C GLY A 21 12.39 -39.47 -3.55
N ASP A 22 12.92 -40.69 -3.54
CA ASP A 22 13.12 -41.52 -4.75
C ASP A 22 11.83 -42.13 -5.29
N THR A 23 10.67 -41.81 -4.74
CA THR A 23 9.37 -42.39 -5.18
C THR A 23 8.92 -41.76 -6.48
N PRO A 24 8.78 -42.47 -7.58
CA PRO A 24 8.34 -41.94 -8.87
C PRO A 24 6.82 -41.73 -8.86
N TRP A 25 6.37 -40.54 -8.54
CA TRP A 25 4.96 -40.16 -8.59
C TRP A 25 4.50 -39.92 -10.04
N GLN A 26 3.26 -40.35 -10.34
CA GLN A 26 2.66 -40.11 -11.65
C GLN A 26 1.69 -38.91 -11.64
N ALA A 27 1.61 -38.19 -12.76
CA ALA A 27 0.70 -37.07 -12.90
C ALA A 27 -0.76 -37.49 -12.67
N GLY A 28 -1.44 -36.86 -11.70
CA GLY A 28 -2.82 -37.14 -11.31
C GLY A 28 -2.95 -38.13 -10.14
N GLU A 29 -1.85 -38.65 -9.61
CA GLU A 29 -1.83 -39.48 -8.42
C GLU A 29 -2.11 -38.68 -7.15
N LEU A 30 -2.76 -39.30 -6.18
CA LEU A 30 -3.06 -38.70 -4.87
C LEU A 30 -1.96 -39.12 -3.90
N VAL A 31 -1.27 -38.12 -3.38
CA VAL A 31 -0.19 -38.30 -2.42
C VAL A 31 -0.52 -37.59 -1.13
N GLU A 32 -0.36 -38.27 0.00
CA GLU A 32 -0.37 -37.64 1.31
C GLU A 32 0.98 -36.94 1.54
N ALA A 33 0.99 -35.63 1.45
CA ALA A 33 2.20 -34.83 1.67
C ALA A 33 2.50 -34.70 3.17
N GLN A 34 2.89 -35.80 3.81
CA GLN A 34 3.29 -35.88 5.22
C GLN A 34 4.72 -36.42 5.32
N GLY A 35 5.54 -35.85 6.21
CA GLY A 35 6.91 -36.27 6.45
C GLY A 35 7.97 -35.31 5.91
N ASP A 36 9.24 -35.63 6.23
CA ASP A 36 10.40 -34.76 5.93
C ASP A 36 10.80 -34.76 4.43
N ASP A 37 10.23 -35.68 3.63
CA ASP A 37 10.50 -35.79 2.20
C ASP A 37 9.74 -34.73 1.37
N PHE A 38 8.83 -33.98 1.99
CA PHE A 38 8.03 -32.96 1.32
C PHE A 38 8.41 -31.56 1.73
N VAL A 39 8.90 -30.78 0.79
CA VAL A 39 9.23 -29.36 0.98
C VAL A 39 8.05 -28.51 0.47
N ARG A 40 7.49 -27.69 1.34
CA ARG A 40 6.45 -26.72 0.94
C ARG A 40 7.10 -25.63 0.13
N LEU A 41 6.55 -25.40 -1.07
CA LEU A 41 6.91 -24.30 -1.95
C LEU A 41 5.96 -23.11 -1.73
N PRO A 42 6.35 -21.90 -2.14
CA PRO A 42 5.47 -20.75 -2.13
C PRO A 42 4.15 -21.08 -2.85
N PRO A 43 2.99 -20.74 -2.26
CA PRO A 43 1.72 -21.02 -2.90
C PRO A 43 1.53 -20.17 -4.15
N ILE A 44 0.90 -20.73 -5.17
CA ILE A 44 0.42 -19.96 -6.32
C ILE A 44 -0.93 -19.36 -5.97
N ALA A 45 -1.03 -18.06 -6.06
CA ALA A 45 -2.30 -17.35 -5.95
C ALA A 45 -2.64 -16.72 -7.30
N THR A 46 -3.87 -16.89 -7.74
CA THR A 46 -4.35 -16.32 -9.01
C THR A 46 -5.82 -15.95 -8.92
N VAL A 47 -6.25 -15.11 -9.86
CA VAL A 47 -7.65 -14.78 -10.07
C VAL A 47 -8.00 -15.16 -11.51
N LEU A 48 -8.98 -16.03 -11.69
CA LEU A 48 -9.52 -16.30 -13.02
C LEU A 48 -10.43 -15.15 -13.42
N PRO A 49 -10.09 -14.33 -14.44
CA PRO A 49 -10.90 -13.19 -14.82
C PRO A 49 -12.30 -13.63 -15.26
N ALA A 50 -13.33 -12.92 -14.80
CA ALA A 50 -14.67 -13.03 -15.33
C ALA A 50 -14.77 -12.20 -16.61
N ALA A 51 -15.42 -12.71 -17.67
CA ALA A 51 -15.75 -11.89 -18.83
C ALA A 51 -16.70 -10.76 -18.41
N GLU A 52 -16.58 -9.59 -19.07
CA GLU A 52 -17.47 -8.45 -18.84
C GLU A 52 -18.95 -8.88 -18.99
N GLY A 53 -19.77 -8.59 -17.99
CA GLY A 53 -21.19 -8.97 -17.96
C GLY A 53 -21.50 -10.40 -17.57
N ALA A 54 -20.52 -11.28 -17.39
CA ALA A 54 -20.73 -12.62 -16.85
C ALA A 54 -20.84 -12.55 -15.32
N GLY A 55 -22.03 -12.79 -14.79
CA GLY A 55 -22.24 -12.91 -13.33
C GLY A 55 -21.26 -13.92 -12.71
N ARG A 56 -21.15 -13.89 -11.38
CA ARG A 56 -20.31 -14.85 -10.61
C ARG A 56 -20.70 -16.30 -10.94
N ARG A 57 -19.95 -16.93 -11.82
CA ARG A 57 -20.14 -18.32 -12.21
C ARG A 57 -19.01 -19.17 -11.66
N ASP A 58 -19.37 -20.35 -11.16
CA ASP A 58 -18.41 -21.39 -10.84
C ASP A 58 -18.01 -22.09 -12.15
N VAL A 59 -16.72 -22.28 -12.37
CA VAL A 59 -16.16 -22.97 -13.54
C VAL A 59 -15.39 -24.18 -13.03
N VAL A 60 -15.63 -25.33 -13.63
CA VAL A 60 -14.86 -26.52 -13.35
C VAL A 60 -13.58 -26.48 -14.19
N VAL A 61 -12.44 -26.54 -13.52
CA VAL A 61 -11.11 -26.47 -14.15
C VAL A 61 -10.27 -27.69 -13.79
N GLN A 62 -9.31 -27.98 -14.65
CA GLN A 62 -8.22 -28.92 -14.39
C GLN A 62 -6.89 -28.15 -14.37
N LEU A 63 -5.99 -28.53 -13.47
CA LEU A 63 -4.64 -28.03 -13.44
C LEU A 63 -3.77 -28.82 -14.42
N THR A 64 -3.08 -28.12 -15.30
CA THR A 64 -2.04 -28.69 -16.18
C THR A 64 -0.72 -28.00 -15.87
N ALA A 65 0.36 -28.79 -15.85
CA ALA A 65 1.72 -28.29 -15.68
C ALA A 65 2.54 -28.77 -16.87
N THR A 66 3.32 -27.87 -17.46
CA THR A 66 4.19 -28.16 -18.61
C THR A 66 5.57 -27.58 -18.34
N MET A 67 6.60 -28.38 -18.55
CA MET A 67 7.98 -27.89 -18.54
C MET A 67 8.27 -27.23 -19.89
N THR A 68 8.74 -25.99 -19.87
CA THR A 68 9.15 -25.30 -21.11
C THR A 68 10.53 -25.76 -21.59
N GLU A 69 10.88 -25.50 -22.84
CA GLU A 69 12.18 -25.83 -23.40
C GLU A 69 13.36 -25.17 -22.66
N VAL A 70 13.12 -24.07 -21.96
CA VAL A 70 14.12 -23.37 -21.14
C VAL A 70 14.12 -23.85 -19.67
N GLY A 71 13.40 -24.92 -19.36
CA GLY A 71 13.38 -25.52 -18.01
C GLY A 71 12.52 -24.79 -16.98
N THR A 72 11.59 -23.91 -17.40
CA THR A 72 10.62 -23.30 -16.52
C THR A 72 9.32 -24.09 -16.48
N LEU A 73 8.69 -24.17 -15.29
CA LEU A 73 7.41 -24.83 -15.11
C LEU A 73 6.28 -23.83 -15.39
N GLU A 74 5.47 -24.09 -16.40
CA GLU A 74 4.24 -23.35 -16.66
C GLU A 74 3.04 -24.15 -16.14
N MET A 75 2.16 -23.50 -15.39
CA MET A 75 0.92 -24.09 -14.91
C MET A 75 -0.28 -23.33 -15.46
N HIS A 76 -1.31 -24.07 -15.85
CA HIS A 76 -2.55 -23.50 -16.34
C HIS A 76 -3.76 -24.12 -15.62
N CYS A 77 -4.79 -23.28 -15.36
CA CYS A 77 -6.15 -23.76 -15.17
C CYS A 77 -6.80 -23.91 -16.56
N VAL A 78 -7.27 -25.08 -16.90
CA VAL A 78 -7.98 -25.35 -18.15
C VAL A 78 -9.44 -25.65 -17.82
N SER A 79 -10.38 -24.98 -18.47
CA SER A 79 -11.81 -25.25 -18.26
C SER A 79 -12.13 -26.70 -18.68
N ALA A 80 -12.87 -27.42 -17.85
CA ALA A 80 -13.32 -28.76 -18.17
C ALA A 80 -14.39 -28.77 -19.28
N ASP A 81 -15.18 -27.72 -19.38
CA ASP A 81 -16.26 -27.57 -20.37
C ASP A 81 -15.76 -27.03 -21.70
N ASP A 82 -14.66 -26.26 -21.71
CA ASP A 82 -14.08 -25.65 -22.89
C ASP A 82 -12.54 -25.63 -22.80
N PRO A 83 -11.83 -26.61 -23.35
CA PRO A 83 -10.36 -26.69 -23.29
C PRO A 83 -9.62 -25.51 -23.96
N ALA A 84 -10.28 -24.70 -24.80
CA ALA A 84 -9.70 -23.51 -25.38
C ALA A 84 -9.58 -22.38 -24.33
N ARG A 85 -10.37 -22.42 -23.27
CA ARG A 85 -10.29 -21.47 -22.16
C ARG A 85 -9.23 -21.91 -21.18
N ARG A 86 -8.08 -21.24 -21.27
CA ARG A 86 -6.91 -21.47 -20.40
C ARG A 86 -6.54 -20.20 -19.67
N TRP A 87 -6.18 -20.35 -18.40
CA TRP A 87 -5.66 -19.27 -17.56
C TRP A 87 -4.28 -19.64 -17.07
N LEU A 88 -3.27 -18.88 -17.45
CA LEU A 88 -1.91 -19.05 -16.96
C LEU A 88 -1.85 -18.73 -15.48
N LEU A 89 -1.27 -19.63 -14.70
CA LEU A 89 -0.94 -19.40 -13.31
C LEU A 89 0.46 -18.78 -13.24
N ALA A 90 0.54 -17.47 -13.07
CA ALA A 90 1.81 -16.80 -12.97
C ALA A 90 2.49 -17.13 -11.64
N PHE A 91 3.72 -17.64 -11.71
CA PHE A 91 4.59 -17.76 -10.55
C PHE A 91 5.26 -16.42 -10.27
N GLN A 92 5.03 -15.88 -9.10
CA GLN A 92 5.91 -14.81 -8.60
C GLN A 92 7.14 -15.45 -7.97
N LEU A 93 8.17 -15.73 -8.78
CA LEU A 93 9.46 -16.27 -8.33
C LEU A 93 10.36 -15.23 -7.63
N ARG A 94 9.92 -13.99 -7.50
CA ARG A 94 10.65 -12.93 -6.81
C ARG A 94 10.06 -12.61 -5.45
N GLY A 95 10.16 -13.57 -4.53
CA GLY A 95 10.44 -13.27 -3.14
C GLY A 95 11.93 -13.49 -2.99
N ASP A 96 12.70 -12.47 -2.61
CA ASP A 96 14.12 -12.63 -2.31
C ASP A 96 14.31 -13.82 -1.36
N ALA A 97 15.13 -14.77 -1.78
CA ALA A 97 15.42 -16.03 -1.07
C ALA A 97 16.14 -15.85 0.29
N THR A 98 16.11 -14.65 0.86
CA THR A 98 16.77 -14.28 2.12
C THR A 98 15.84 -13.88 3.26
N SER A 99 14.53 -13.83 3.04
CA SER A 99 13.59 -13.78 4.15
C SER A 99 13.04 -15.17 4.38
N PRO A 100 13.22 -15.79 5.57
CA PRO A 100 12.49 -16.99 5.89
C PRO A 100 11.00 -16.65 5.79
N GLU A 101 10.31 -17.29 4.85
CA GLU A 101 8.85 -17.23 4.81
C GLU A 101 8.36 -17.56 6.22
N PRO A 102 7.56 -16.72 6.86
CA PRO A 102 6.97 -17.13 8.11
C PRO A 102 6.22 -18.43 7.83
N PRO A 103 6.34 -19.44 8.69
CA PRO A 103 5.65 -20.71 8.52
C PRO A 103 4.21 -20.39 8.18
N SER A 104 3.61 -21.07 7.19
CA SER A 104 2.21 -20.92 6.75
C SER A 104 1.39 -20.48 7.98
N ALA A 105 1.15 -19.18 8.10
CA ALA A 105 0.58 -18.63 9.30
C ALA A 105 -0.76 -19.33 9.46
N ALA A 106 -0.89 -20.16 10.49
CA ALA A 106 -2.16 -20.78 10.82
C ALA A 106 -3.15 -19.63 10.90
N GLU A 107 -4.24 -19.71 10.16
CA GLU A 107 -5.27 -18.67 10.15
C GLU A 107 -5.57 -18.28 11.59
N HIS A 108 -5.64 -16.98 11.86
CA HIS A 108 -5.89 -16.53 13.23
C HIS A 108 -7.14 -17.24 13.79
N PRO A 109 -7.08 -17.90 14.96
CA PRO A 109 -8.15 -18.79 15.44
C PRO A 109 -9.53 -18.11 15.53
N ARG A 110 -9.54 -16.79 15.70
CA ARG A 110 -10.77 -15.98 15.80
C ARG A 110 -11.11 -15.25 14.50
N LEU A 111 -10.45 -15.55 13.39
CA LEU A 111 -10.76 -14.96 12.09
C LEU A 111 -12.22 -15.20 11.68
N PRO A 112 -12.81 -16.42 11.81
CA PRO A 112 -14.23 -16.63 11.48
C PRO A 112 -15.17 -15.72 12.27
N ALA A 113 -14.90 -15.49 13.56
CA ALA A 113 -15.69 -14.59 14.39
C ALA A 113 -15.55 -13.12 13.95
N ALA A 114 -14.35 -12.71 13.55
CA ALA A 114 -14.11 -11.36 13.02
C ALA A 114 -14.82 -11.14 11.66
N LEU A 115 -14.82 -12.13 10.79
CA LEU A 115 -15.56 -12.09 9.51
C LEU A 115 -17.08 -12.03 9.75
N ALA A 116 -17.60 -12.75 10.76
CA ALA A 116 -18.99 -12.67 11.16
C ALA A 116 -19.39 -11.26 11.65
N GLU A 117 -18.50 -10.54 12.36
CA GLU A 117 -18.74 -9.15 12.74
C GLU A 117 -18.80 -8.20 11.52
N ILE A 118 -17.94 -8.41 10.52
CA ILE A 118 -18.00 -7.66 9.25
C ILE A 118 -19.32 -7.97 8.51
N GLU A 119 -19.70 -9.24 8.42
CA GLU A 119 -20.98 -9.65 7.83
C GLU A 119 -22.17 -9.04 8.57
N ARG A 120 -22.14 -9.01 9.90
CA ARG A 120 -23.21 -8.40 10.72
C ARG A 120 -23.40 -6.93 10.38
N VAL A 121 -22.32 -6.17 10.17
CA VAL A 121 -22.40 -4.73 9.89
C VAL A 121 -22.63 -4.44 8.40
N PHE A 122 -21.99 -5.15 7.51
CA PHE A 122 -22.01 -4.89 6.06
C PHE A 122 -22.74 -5.96 5.23
N GLY A 123 -23.30 -6.99 5.86
CA GLY A 123 -24.00 -8.08 5.16
C GLY A 123 -25.43 -7.74 4.73
N GLY A 124 -26.12 -8.74 4.18
CA GLY A 124 -27.47 -8.57 3.63
C GLY A 124 -28.54 -8.20 4.65
N GLN A 125 -28.45 -8.78 5.84
CA GLN A 125 -29.44 -8.63 6.92
C GLN A 125 -29.18 -7.42 7.84
N SER A 126 -28.12 -6.64 7.61
CA SER A 126 -27.68 -5.54 8.50
C SER A 126 -28.54 -4.27 8.43
N LYS A 127 -29.77 -4.32 7.91
CA LYS A 127 -30.68 -3.16 7.86
C LYS A 127 -31.04 -2.61 9.25
N GLN A 128 -30.84 -3.40 10.32
CA GLN A 128 -31.18 -3.07 11.70
C GLN A 128 -29.97 -2.63 12.55
N VAL A 129 -28.77 -2.54 11.97
CA VAL A 129 -27.58 -2.14 12.72
C VAL A 129 -27.56 -0.63 12.89
N ASP A 130 -27.57 -0.18 14.13
CA ASP A 130 -27.56 1.25 14.42
C ASP A 130 -26.16 1.89 14.23
N ALA A 131 -26.10 3.22 14.18
CA ALA A 131 -24.88 3.97 13.95
C ALA A 131 -23.82 3.74 15.06
N ARG A 132 -24.22 3.44 16.29
CA ARG A 132 -23.32 3.17 17.42
C ARG A 132 -22.64 1.82 17.24
N GLU A 133 -23.39 0.83 16.80
CA GLU A 133 -22.85 -0.50 16.49
C GLU A 133 -21.87 -0.46 15.32
N VAL A 134 -22.17 0.31 14.27
CA VAL A 134 -21.25 0.50 13.14
C VAL A 134 -19.95 1.12 13.62
N ARG A 135 -19.99 2.21 14.38
CA ARG A 135 -18.80 2.85 14.97
C ARG A 135 -18.00 1.90 15.87
N GLY A 136 -18.68 1.00 16.56
CA GLY A 136 -18.07 0.02 17.46
C GLY A 136 -17.37 -1.15 16.76
N LEU A 137 -17.52 -1.33 15.45
CA LEU A 137 -16.96 -2.49 14.72
C LEU A 137 -15.44 -2.63 14.93
N ARG A 138 -14.68 -1.54 14.76
CA ARG A 138 -13.23 -1.57 14.97
C ARG A 138 -12.86 -2.10 16.37
N ALA A 139 -13.46 -1.57 17.41
CA ALA A 139 -13.17 -2.00 18.78
C ALA A 139 -13.58 -3.46 19.04
N ARG A 140 -14.60 -3.98 18.35
CA ARG A 140 -14.97 -5.39 18.42
C ARG A 140 -13.97 -6.28 17.73
N LEU A 141 -13.49 -5.88 16.55
CA LEU A 141 -12.41 -6.59 15.86
C LEU A 141 -11.13 -6.62 16.71
N GLU A 142 -10.73 -5.49 17.32
CA GLU A 142 -9.57 -5.44 18.22
C GLU A 142 -9.75 -6.33 19.46
N ARG A 143 -10.94 -6.45 20.01
CA ARG A 143 -11.22 -7.38 21.13
C ARG A 143 -11.13 -8.85 20.72
N LEU A 144 -11.49 -9.18 19.49
CA LEU A 144 -11.43 -10.54 18.97
C LEU A 144 -10.01 -10.94 18.57
N LEU A 145 -9.29 -10.04 17.89
CA LEU A 145 -8.04 -10.32 17.20
C LEU A 145 -6.80 -9.78 17.95
N GLY A 146 -7.00 -9.07 19.07
CA GLY A 146 -5.95 -8.32 19.75
C GLY A 146 -5.69 -6.94 19.14
N PRO A 147 -4.72 -6.18 19.67
CA PRO A 147 -4.36 -4.86 19.18
C PRO A 147 -4.02 -4.90 17.68
N ARG A 148 -4.59 -3.98 16.92
CA ARG A 148 -4.46 -3.97 15.45
C ARG A 148 -3.04 -3.79 14.94
N GLU A 149 -2.14 -3.29 15.75
CA GLU A 149 -0.71 -3.17 15.46
C GLU A 149 -0.03 -4.54 15.33
N GLY A 150 -0.62 -5.57 15.96
CA GLY A 150 -0.17 -6.95 15.87
C GLY A 150 -0.81 -7.77 14.75
N TRP A 151 -1.74 -7.19 13.97
CA TRP A 151 -2.37 -7.91 12.86
C TRP A 151 -1.36 -8.10 11.72
N ASP A 152 -1.04 -9.36 11.44
CA ASP A 152 -0.12 -9.73 10.37
C ASP A 152 -0.75 -9.56 8.97
N LEU A 153 0.08 -9.66 7.95
CA LEU A 153 -0.33 -9.40 6.57
C LEU A 153 -1.44 -10.36 6.09
N PRO A 154 -1.38 -11.69 6.35
CA PRO A 154 -2.46 -12.62 5.98
C PRO A 154 -3.80 -12.26 6.62
N LEU A 155 -3.81 -11.97 7.92
CA LEU A 155 -5.01 -11.57 8.65
C LEU A 155 -5.60 -10.27 8.08
N LEU A 156 -4.76 -9.26 7.85
CA LEU A 156 -5.18 -7.99 7.26
C LEU A 156 -5.82 -8.19 5.90
N ARG A 157 -5.25 -9.03 5.03
CA ARG A 157 -5.80 -9.28 3.68
C ARG A 157 -7.12 -10.06 3.72
N ALA A 158 -7.26 -11.01 4.65
CA ALA A 158 -8.55 -11.70 4.84
C ALA A 158 -9.67 -10.73 5.26
N LEU A 159 -9.37 -9.79 6.18
CA LEU A 159 -10.33 -8.76 6.58
C LEU A 159 -10.64 -7.79 5.42
N PHE A 160 -9.64 -7.39 4.63
CA PHE A 160 -9.84 -6.55 3.46
C PHE A 160 -10.76 -7.22 2.44
N ASP A 161 -10.51 -8.48 2.11
CA ASP A 161 -11.30 -9.22 1.12
C ASP A 161 -12.77 -9.29 1.55
N ALA A 162 -13.04 -9.55 2.83
CA ALA A 162 -14.39 -9.55 3.39
C ALA A 162 -15.08 -8.17 3.32
N LEU A 163 -14.34 -7.09 3.57
CA LEU A 163 -14.86 -5.72 3.42
C LEU A 163 -15.12 -5.38 1.95
N MET A 164 -14.22 -5.79 1.06
CA MET A 164 -14.32 -5.48 -0.37
C MET A 164 -15.49 -6.19 -1.05
N GLU A 165 -15.80 -7.43 -0.66
CA GLU A 165 -17.01 -8.15 -1.11
C GLU A 165 -18.29 -7.37 -0.81
N ARG A 166 -18.27 -6.58 0.25
CA ARG A 166 -19.42 -5.81 0.77
C ARG A 166 -19.30 -4.31 0.52
N ALA A 167 -18.40 -3.88 -0.38
CA ALA A 167 -18.09 -2.48 -0.63
C ALA A 167 -19.33 -1.63 -0.97
N GLY A 168 -20.31 -2.17 -1.71
CA GLY A 168 -21.56 -1.47 -2.02
C GLY A 168 -22.39 -1.11 -0.78
N ARG A 169 -22.22 -1.85 0.31
CA ARG A 169 -22.99 -1.63 1.57
C ARG A 169 -22.45 -0.47 2.41
N ARG A 170 -21.26 0.04 2.11
CA ARG A 170 -20.72 1.24 2.76
C ARG A 170 -21.66 2.44 2.62
N ARG A 171 -22.45 2.50 1.54
CA ARG A 171 -23.35 3.61 1.22
C ARG A 171 -24.66 3.66 2.03
N ARG A 172 -24.84 2.79 3.00
CA ARG A 172 -26.09 2.75 3.81
C ARG A 172 -26.25 3.95 4.73
N SER A 173 -25.15 4.44 5.32
CA SER A 173 -25.12 5.66 6.12
C SER A 173 -23.70 6.24 6.14
N ALA A 174 -23.57 7.49 6.57
CA ALA A 174 -22.27 8.15 6.74
C ALA A 174 -21.33 7.36 7.66
N GLU A 175 -21.86 6.74 8.71
CA GLU A 175 -21.09 5.91 9.64
C GLU A 175 -20.61 4.61 8.99
N HIS A 176 -21.44 3.96 8.15
CA HIS A 176 -21.01 2.79 7.39
C HIS A 176 -19.89 3.16 6.43
N GLU A 177 -20.05 4.26 5.69
CA GLU A 177 -19.03 4.69 4.73
C GLU A 177 -17.71 5.00 5.44
N ARG A 178 -17.74 5.81 6.51
CA ARG A 178 -16.55 6.15 7.28
C ARG A 178 -15.85 4.93 7.86
N THR A 179 -16.60 4.02 8.47
CA THR A 179 -16.05 2.81 9.10
C THR A 179 -15.44 1.88 8.06
N TRP A 180 -16.12 1.72 6.91
CA TRP A 180 -15.61 0.91 5.81
C TRP A 180 -14.31 1.48 5.25
N LEU A 181 -14.25 2.79 4.94
CA LEU A 181 -13.08 3.49 4.42
C LEU A 181 -11.88 3.34 5.37
N ASN A 182 -12.11 3.56 6.67
CA ASN A 182 -11.08 3.41 7.69
C ASN A 182 -10.50 1.99 7.73
N LEU A 183 -11.37 0.98 7.81
CA LEU A 183 -10.96 -0.42 7.91
C LEU A 183 -10.34 -0.92 6.60
N ALA A 184 -10.93 -0.63 5.43
CA ALA A 184 -10.41 -1.05 4.14
C ALA A 184 -9.00 -0.47 3.90
N GLY A 185 -8.81 0.83 4.16
CA GLY A 185 -7.50 1.45 4.05
C GLY A 185 -6.49 0.84 5.03
N TYR A 186 -6.89 0.58 6.28
CA TYR A 186 -5.99 -0.02 7.27
C TYR A 186 -5.59 -1.45 6.92
N THR A 187 -6.52 -2.25 6.42
CA THR A 187 -6.29 -3.67 6.12
C THR A 187 -5.58 -3.91 4.79
N LEU A 188 -5.57 -2.92 3.88
CA LEU A 188 -4.81 -3.04 2.63
C LEU A 188 -3.42 -2.39 2.69
N ARG A 189 -3.12 -1.53 3.69
CA ARG A 189 -1.83 -0.83 3.76
C ARG A 189 -0.63 -1.79 3.69
N PRO A 190 0.47 -1.45 3.06
CA PRO A 190 0.71 -0.27 2.20
C PRO A 190 0.21 -0.43 0.76
N GLY A 191 -0.56 -1.45 0.44
CA GLY A 191 -1.05 -1.80 -0.89
C GLY A 191 -0.19 -2.84 -1.62
N LEU A 192 0.84 -3.35 -0.94
CA LEU A 192 1.79 -4.32 -1.47
C LEU A 192 2.30 -5.23 -0.34
N GLY A 193 2.95 -6.34 -0.70
CA GLY A 193 3.64 -7.25 0.23
C GLY A 193 2.97 -8.61 0.41
N ALA A 194 1.75 -8.81 -0.10
CA ALA A 194 1.09 -10.10 -0.13
C ALA A 194 0.74 -10.51 -1.56
N ALA A 195 0.68 -11.80 -1.79
CA ALA A 195 0.15 -12.33 -3.05
C ALA A 195 -1.25 -11.74 -3.33
N LEU A 196 -1.51 -11.38 -4.60
CA LEU A 196 -2.75 -10.76 -5.07
C LEU A 196 -3.00 -9.32 -4.60
N ASP A 197 -2.03 -8.62 -4.03
CA ASP A 197 -2.23 -7.22 -3.65
C ASP A 197 -2.50 -6.33 -4.87
N GLU A 198 -1.86 -6.61 -6.03
CA GLU A 198 -2.15 -5.90 -7.29
C GLU A 198 -3.63 -6.01 -7.67
N TRP A 199 -4.21 -7.21 -7.60
CA TRP A 199 -5.62 -7.43 -7.85
C TRP A 199 -6.52 -6.74 -6.81
N ARG A 200 -6.12 -6.72 -5.52
CA ARG A 200 -6.87 -6.01 -4.48
C ARG A 200 -6.87 -4.50 -4.72
N ILE A 201 -5.73 -3.97 -5.14
CA ILE A 201 -5.56 -2.56 -5.49
C ILE A 201 -6.42 -2.20 -6.71
N GLU A 202 -6.39 -3.00 -7.78
CA GLU A 202 -7.22 -2.79 -8.96
C GLU A 202 -8.72 -2.74 -8.60
N ARG A 203 -9.20 -3.70 -7.81
CA ARG A 203 -10.59 -3.72 -7.33
C ARG A 203 -10.92 -2.52 -6.46
N LEU A 204 -10.01 -2.12 -5.56
CA LEU A 204 -10.22 -0.94 -4.74
C LEU A 204 -10.26 0.33 -5.60
N PHE A 205 -9.33 0.45 -6.56
CA PHE A 205 -9.26 1.61 -7.45
C PHE A 205 -10.49 1.76 -8.33
N GLY A 206 -11.15 0.67 -8.70
CA GLY A 206 -12.46 0.68 -9.36
C GLY A 206 -13.58 1.41 -8.58
N LEU A 207 -13.35 1.74 -7.30
CA LEU A 207 -14.24 2.57 -6.51
C LEU A 207 -13.89 4.07 -6.56
N PHE A 208 -12.72 4.45 -7.08
CA PHE A 208 -12.23 5.84 -7.03
C PHE A 208 -13.18 6.79 -7.77
N GLY A 209 -13.55 6.49 -9.00
CA GLY A 209 -14.49 7.29 -9.78
C GLY A 209 -15.91 7.38 -9.19
N GLN A 210 -16.27 6.49 -8.26
CA GLN A 210 -17.57 6.54 -7.58
C GLN A 210 -17.61 7.59 -6.45
N GLY A 211 -16.43 7.98 -5.91
CA GLY A 211 -16.33 8.92 -4.80
C GLY A 211 -16.99 8.44 -3.51
N ILE A 212 -17.25 9.39 -2.62
CA ILE A 212 -18.01 9.18 -1.40
C ILE A 212 -19.48 9.53 -1.58
N GLN A 213 -20.36 8.80 -0.89
CA GLN A 213 -21.82 9.03 -0.93
C GLN A 213 -22.23 10.23 -0.07
N TYR A 214 -21.62 10.36 1.13
CA TYR A 214 -21.99 11.37 2.10
C TYR A 214 -21.04 12.57 2.04
N GLN A 215 -21.14 13.33 0.95
CA GLN A 215 -20.22 14.43 0.62
C GLN A 215 -20.24 15.59 1.63
N GLN A 216 -21.30 15.73 2.43
CA GLN A 216 -21.42 16.78 3.46
C GLN A 216 -20.65 16.41 4.74
N GLU A 217 -20.16 15.18 4.85
CA GLU A 217 -19.46 14.67 6.03
C GLU A 217 -17.94 14.83 5.88
N GLY A 218 -17.35 15.88 6.47
CA GLY A 218 -15.90 16.13 6.40
C GLY A 218 -15.04 14.97 6.88
N ARG A 219 -15.51 14.21 7.88
CA ARG A 219 -14.80 13.01 8.38
C ARG A 219 -14.77 11.87 7.35
N ASN A 220 -15.75 11.77 6.46
CA ASN A 220 -15.74 10.77 5.39
C ASN A 220 -14.69 11.14 4.33
N TRP A 221 -14.53 12.44 4.03
CA TRP A 221 -13.45 12.91 3.17
C TRP A 221 -12.06 12.64 3.76
N SER A 222 -11.86 12.86 5.05
CA SER A 222 -10.60 12.50 5.73
C SER A 222 -10.27 11.02 5.59
N GLU A 223 -11.25 10.13 5.81
CA GLU A 223 -11.04 8.69 5.67
C GLU A 223 -10.85 8.28 4.19
N TRP A 224 -11.50 8.96 3.25
CA TRP A 224 -11.31 8.74 1.82
C TRP A 224 -9.86 9.01 1.40
N TRP A 225 -9.32 10.17 1.73
CA TRP A 225 -7.93 10.50 1.40
C TRP A 225 -6.93 9.65 2.17
N THR A 226 -7.24 9.29 3.41
CA THR A 226 -6.42 8.38 4.23
C THR A 226 -6.39 6.97 3.64
N LEU A 227 -7.51 6.45 3.11
CA LEU A 227 -7.56 5.16 2.44
C LEU A 227 -6.58 5.12 1.25
N TRP A 228 -6.66 6.13 0.37
CA TRP A 228 -5.77 6.19 -0.81
C TRP A 228 -4.31 6.39 -0.41
N ARG A 229 -4.01 7.18 0.60
CA ARG A 229 -2.67 7.31 1.15
C ARG A 229 -2.12 5.97 1.65
N ARG A 230 -2.94 5.19 2.32
CA ARG A 230 -2.59 3.87 2.85
C ARG A 230 -2.34 2.85 1.74
N ALA A 231 -3.08 2.93 0.66
CA ALA A 231 -2.98 2.04 -0.48
C ALA A 231 -1.93 2.49 -1.53
N ALA A 232 -1.36 3.69 -1.37
CA ALA A 232 -0.53 4.35 -2.40
C ALA A 232 0.66 3.50 -2.87
N GLY A 233 1.26 2.69 -1.98
CA GLY A 233 2.40 1.84 -2.36
C GLY A 233 2.09 0.80 -3.43
N GLY A 234 0.85 0.32 -3.50
CA GLY A 234 0.41 -0.64 -4.52
C GLY A 234 -0.26 -0.03 -5.75
N LEU A 235 -0.58 1.28 -5.72
CA LEU A 235 -1.23 1.93 -6.86
C LEU A 235 -0.23 2.11 -8.02
N PRO A 236 -0.57 1.68 -9.26
CA PRO A 236 0.25 1.92 -10.43
C PRO A 236 0.29 3.41 -10.78
N GLU A 237 1.28 3.81 -11.61
CA GLU A 237 1.49 5.20 -12.04
C GLU A 237 0.22 5.86 -12.56
N ALA A 238 -0.53 5.21 -13.46
CA ALA A 238 -1.75 5.75 -14.04
C ALA A 238 -2.82 6.09 -12.97
N ALA A 239 -2.99 5.21 -11.98
CA ALA A 239 -3.92 5.45 -10.88
C ALA A 239 -3.47 6.59 -9.97
N GLN A 240 -2.15 6.68 -9.71
CA GLN A 240 -1.61 7.78 -8.92
C GLN A 240 -1.73 9.13 -9.64
N LEU A 241 -1.57 9.16 -10.96
CA LEU A 241 -1.78 10.37 -11.78
C LEU A 241 -3.23 10.83 -11.73
N GLU A 242 -4.21 9.92 -11.87
CA GLU A 242 -5.63 10.26 -11.76
C GLU A 242 -5.97 10.85 -10.38
N ILE A 243 -5.43 10.26 -9.31
CA ILE A 243 -5.59 10.82 -7.95
C ILE A 243 -4.96 12.21 -7.86
N LEU A 244 -3.76 12.39 -8.40
CA LEU A 244 -3.04 13.65 -8.35
C LEU A 244 -3.77 14.76 -9.11
N GLU A 245 -4.38 14.45 -10.25
CA GLU A 245 -5.20 15.40 -11.02
C GLU A 245 -6.37 15.93 -10.17
N VAL A 246 -7.06 15.05 -9.45
CA VAL A 246 -8.12 15.47 -8.53
C VAL A 246 -7.56 16.34 -7.41
N LEU A 247 -6.40 15.97 -6.83
CA LEU A 247 -5.75 16.74 -5.77
C LEU A 247 -5.26 18.11 -6.26
N ALA A 248 -4.74 18.21 -7.48
CA ALA A 248 -4.27 19.46 -8.07
C ALA A 248 -5.34 20.55 -8.01
N GLY A 249 -6.58 20.21 -8.35
CA GLY A 249 -7.71 21.14 -8.28
C GLY A 249 -7.98 21.71 -6.87
N HIS A 250 -7.42 21.12 -5.81
CA HIS A 250 -7.56 21.58 -4.43
C HIS A 250 -6.27 22.15 -3.84
N LEU A 251 -5.11 21.66 -4.28
CA LEU A 251 -3.80 22.02 -3.71
C LEU A 251 -3.13 23.17 -4.45
N GLU A 252 -3.34 23.24 -5.76
CA GLU A 252 -2.78 24.30 -6.60
C GLU A 252 -3.25 25.69 -6.16
N THR A 253 -2.31 26.64 -6.14
CA THR A 253 -2.58 28.04 -5.83
C THR A 253 -2.63 28.82 -7.14
N LEU A 254 -3.78 29.44 -7.42
CA LEU A 254 -3.92 30.33 -8.58
C LEU A 254 -3.07 31.59 -8.42
N PRO A 255 -2.74 32.31 -9.53
CA PRO A 255 -1.93 33.52 -9.51
C PRO A 255 -2.47 34.63 -8.58
N ASP A 256 -3.77 34.63 -8.31
CA ASP A 256 -4.43 35.57 -7.37
C ASP A 256 -4.33 35.11 -5.89
N GLY A 257 -3.57 34.06 -5.60
CA GLY A 257 -3.41 33.50 -4.26
C GLY A 257 -4.60 32.66 -3.76
N LYS A 258 -5.62 32.46 -4.59
CA LYS A 258 -6.74 31.56 -4.28
C LYS A 258 -6.42 30.13 -4.69
N ARG A 259 -7.12 29.17 -4.10
CA ARG A 259 -7.06 27.78 -4.57
C ARG A 259 -7.89 27.61 -5.83
N ALA A 260 -7.46 26.73 -6.73
CA ALA A 260 -8.21 26.38 -7.95
C ALA A 260 -9.62 25.89 -7.60
N ARG A 261 -9.75 25.14 -6.52
CA ARG A 261 -11.04 24.70 -5.97
C ARG A 261 -10.99 24.78 -4.44
N ALA A 262 -12.04 25.31 -3.81
CA ALA A 262 -12.13 25.25 -2.35
C ALA A 262 -12.22 23.78 -1.91
N PRO A 263 -11.40 23.33 -0.92
CA PRO A 263 -11.54 21.97 -0.41
C PRO A 263 -12.93 21.80 0.17
N VAL A 264 -13.54 20.68 -0.17
CA VAL A 264 -14.77 20.26 0.48
C VAL A 264 -14.38 19.81 1.88
N HIS A 265 -14.74 20.61 2.90
CA HIS A 265 -14.44 20.37 4.31
C HIS A 265 -12.94 20.47 4.72
N ASP A 266 -12.65 20.15 5.98
CA ASP A 266 -11.34 20.28 6.63
C ASP A 266 -10.33 19.15 6.29
N ALA A 267 -10.56 18.37 5.22
CA ALA A 267 -9.72 17.24 4.81
C ALA A 267 -8.43 17.64 4.06
N TYR A 268 -8.09 18.93 4.05
CA TYR A 268 -6.92 19.44 3.33
C TYR A 268 -5.60 18.77 3.78
N ASP A 269 -5.43 18.55 5.07
CA ASP A 269 -4.23 17.91 5.62
C ASP A 269 -4.04 16.49 5.09
N ASP A 270 -5.13 15.76 4.91
CA ASP A 270 -5.10 14.39 4.39
C ASP A 270 -4.80 14.38 2.88
N MET A 271 -5.25 15.39 2.13
CA MET A 271 -4.88 15.60 0.73
C MET A 271 -3.38 15.87 0.57
N VAL A 272 -2.80 16.74 1.40
CA VAL A 272 -1.35 17.03 1.41
C VAL A 272 -0.55 15.76 1.69
N ARG A 273 -0.97 14.99 2.67
CA ARG A 273 -0.31 13.72 3.02
C ARG A 273 -0.43 12.68 1.90
N LEU A 274 -1.58 12.62 1.23
CA LEU A 274 -1.76 11.73 0.09
C LEU A 274 -0.87 12.16 -1.08
N ALA A 275 -0.88 13.44 -1.48
CA ALA A 275 -0.03 13.94 -2.57
C ALA A 275 1.45 13.60 -2.34
N ALA A 276 1.94 13.75 -1.10
CA ALA A 276 3.31 13.37 -0.74
C ALA A 276 3.57 11.85 -0.79
N SER A 277 2.52 11.02 -0.79
CA SER A 277 2.62 9.57 -0.82
C SER A 277 2.51 8.97 -2.22
N LEU A 278 2.25 9.78 -3.25
CA LEU A 278 2.19 9.35 -4.65
C LEU A 278 3.61 9.31 -5.24
N GLU A 279 4.33 8.22 -4.96
CA GLU A 279 5.75 8.08 -5.31
C GLU A 279 6.00 7.45 -6.68
N GLN A 280 4.97 6.88 -7.32
CA GLN A 280 5.07 6.31 -8.67
C GLN A 280 4.81 7.34 -9.79
N VAL A 281 4.37 8.56 -9.45
CA VAL A 281 4.19 9.61 -10.45
C VAL A 281 5.54 10.10 -10.98
N PRO A 282 5.65 10.50 -12.27
CA PRO A 282 6.87 11.02 -12.85
C PRO A 282 7.44 12.20 -12.07
N ALA A 283 8.77 12.38 -12.11
CA ALA A 283 9.49 13.42 -11.36
C ALA A 283 8.93 14.83 -11.63
N LEU A 284 8.44 15.13 -12.83
CA LEU A 284 7.83 16.42 -13.18
C LEU A 284 6.64 16.76 -12.27
N HIS A 285 5.73 15.80 -12.06
CA HIS A 285 4.58 16.00 -11.18
C HIS A 285 4.98 16.13 -9.71
N ARG A 286 6.02 15.41 -9.28
CA ARG A 286 6.59 15.57 -7.92
C ARG A 286 7.20 16.97 -7.74
N ILE A 287 7.80 17.55 -8.76
CA ILE A 287 8.29 18.93 -8.75
C ILE A 287 7.11 19.90 -8.54
N GLU A 288 6.01 19.70 -9.23
CA GLU A 288 4.81 20.53 -9.08
C GLU A 288 4.24 20.43 -7.66
N VAL A 289 4.09 19.23 -7.13
CA VAL A 289 3.68 19.04 -5.73
C VAL A 289 4.64 19.77 -4.77
N GLY A 290 5.95 19.65 -4.98
CA GLY A 290 6.95 20.35 -4.18
C GLY A 290 6.79 21.87 -4.22
N LYS A 291 6.51 22.45 -5.39
CA LYS A 291 6.23 23.90 -5.53
C LYS A 291 4.98 24.29 -4.73
N TRP A 292 3.87 23.57 -4.84
CA TRP A 292 2.66 23.85 -4.05
C TRP A 292 2.93 23.80 -2.54
N LEU A 293 3.72 22.82 -2.09
CA LEU A 293 4.10 22.70 -0.68
C LEU A 293 4.96 23.89 -0.22
N LEU A 294 5.96 24.31 -1.00
CA LEU A 294 6.82 25.45 -0.68
C LEU A 294 6.04 26.78 -0.63
N GLU A 295 5.15 27.02 -1.58
CA GLU A 295 4.27 28.20 -1.56
C GLU A 295 3.40 28.24 -0.31
N ARG A 296 2.90 27.08 0.10
CA ARG A 296 2.09 26.98 1.32
C ARG A 296 2.89 27.20 2.58
N LEU A 297 4.11 26.69 2.64
CA LEU A 297 5.01 26.84 3.79
C LEU A 297 5.43 28.30 4.05
N GLN A 298 5.19 29.19 3.09
CA GLN A 298 5.37 30.64 3.29
C GLN A 298 4.23 31.27 4.10
N ARG A 299 3.13 30.55 4.34
CA ARG A 299 1.98 31.06 5.10
C ARG A 299 2.20 30.87 6.60
N PRO A 300 1.98 31.91 7.44
CA PRO A 300 2.25 31.83 8.89
C PRO A 300 1.43 30.74 9.62
N ALA A 301 0.27 30.39 9.09
CA ALA A 301 -0.66 29.42 9.69
C ALA A 301 -0.50 28.02 9.14
N GLU A 302 0.53 27.76 8.30
CA GLU A 302 0.70 26.44 7.70
C GLU A 302 1.14 25.39 8.74
N LYS A 303 0.64 24.16 8.58
CA LYS A 303 0.83 23.12 9.58
C LYS A 303 2.18 22.39 9.40
N MET A 304 2.71 21.89 10.50
CA MET A 304 4.02 21.24 10.57
C MET A 304 4.14 20.01 9.66
N HIS A 305 3.03 19.28 9.38
CA HIS A 305 3.08 18.10 8.51
C HIS A 305 3.40 18.43 7.04
N THR A 306 3.25 19.68 6.62
CA THR A 306 3.64 20.12 5.27
C THR A 306 5.15 20.04 5.07
N TRP A 307 5.96 20.26 6.11
CA TRP A 307 7.40 19.98 6.08
C TRP A 307 7.70 18.49 5.89
N TRP A 308 6.96 17.61 6.61
CA TRP A 308 7.04 16.18 6.38
C TRP A 308 6.71 15.81 4.93
N ALA A 309 5.66 16.41 4.37
CA ALA A 309 5.25 16.17 2.98
C ALA A 309 6.36 16.59 2.00
N LEU A 310 6.98 17.78 2.20
CA LEU A 310 8.10 18.25 1.39
C LEU A 310 9.29 17.28 1.45
N GLY A 311 9.65 16.80 2.66
CA GLY A 311 10.70 15.82 2.85
C GLY A 311 10.44 14.52 2.12
N ARG A 312 9.20 14.06 2.11
CA ARG A 312 8.81 12.83 1.41
C ARG A 312 8.82 12.99 -0.12
N VAL A 313 8.32 14.11 -0.64
CA VAL A 313 8.37 14.42 -2.08
C VAL A 313 9.81 14.57 -2.57
N GLY A 314 10.67 15.24 -1.78
CA GLY A 314 12.07 15.45 -2.10
C GLY A 314 13.00 14.30 -1.70
N ALA A 315 12.50 13.22 -1.12
CA ALA A 315 13.32 12.09 -0.66
C ALA A 315 14.18 11.51 -1.79
N ARG A 316 15.48 11.32 -1.50
CA ARG A 316 16.43 10.71 -2.46
C ARG A 316 16.21 9.21 -2.62
N ARG A 317 15.66 8.55 -1.57
CA ARG A 317 15.20 7.15 -1.62
C ARG A 317 13.73 7.11 -1.23
N PRO A 318 12.81 7.05 -2.20
CA PRO A 318 11.38 6.84 -1.95
C PRO A 318 11.13 5.54 -1.19
N LEU A 319 9.99 5.42 -0.52
CA LEU A 319 9.62 4.19 0.21
C LEU A 319 9.26 3.05 -0.75
N TYR A 320 8.63 3.37 -1.88
CA TYR A 320 8.17 2.40 -2.89
C TYR A 320 8.22 2.95 -4.33
N GLY A 321 8.63 4.20 -4.52
CA GLY A 321 8.91 4.77 -5.83
C GLY A 321 10.26 4.29 -6.38
N SER A 322 10.44 4.40 -7.69
CA SER A 322 11.69 4.08 -8.36
C SER A 322 12.66 5.28 -8.38
N ALA A 323 13.94 5.01 -8.70
CA ALA A 323 14.94 6.08 -8.90
C ALA A 323 14.51 7.08 -9.99
N HIS A 324 13.75 6.64 -11.00
CA HIS A 324 13.29 7.50 -12.10
C HIS A 324 12.22 8.52 -11.68
N THR A 325 11.56 8.30 -10.55
CA THR A 325 10.55 9.21 -10.02
C THR A 325 11.13 10.24 -9.05
N VAL A 326 12.42 10.16 -8.74
CA VAL A 326 13.10 11.08 -7.81
C VAL A 326 13.25 12.46 -8.44
N VAL A 327 12.95 13.51 -7.67
CA VAL A 327 13.11 14.90 -8.10
C VAL A 327 14.59 15.16 -8.41
N PRO A 328 14.95 15.82 -9.53
CA PRO A 328 16.35 16.14 -9.87
C PRO A 328 17.09 16.82 -8.72
N ALA A 329 18.38 16.50 -8.57
CA ALA A 329 19.20 16.98 -7.45
C ALA A 329 19.25 18.51 -7.36
N GLU A 330 19.31 19.20 -8.50
CA GLU A 330 19.34 20.67 -8.57
C GLU A 330 18.06 21.32 -8.00
N ILE A 331 16.89 20.75 -8.36
CA ILE A 331 15.59 21.22 -7.85
C ILE A 331 15.49 20.97 -6.34
N ALA A 332 15.89 19.76 -5.91
CA ALA A 332 15.87 19.41 -4.48
C ALA A 332 16.85 20.24 -3.65
N ALA A 333 17.99 20.65 -4.22
CA ALA A 333 18.93 21.57 -3.59
C ALA A 333 18.27 22.93 -3.29
N GLY A 334 17.53 23.49 -4.24
CA GLY A 334 16.80 24.74 -4.03
C GLY A 334 15.73 24.62 -2.93
N TRP A 335 15.05 23.47 -2.84
CA TRP A 335 14.11 23.25 -1.72
C TRP A 335 14.82 23.15 -0.37
N LEU A 336 15.98 22.49 -0.35
CA LEU A 336 16.76 22.32 0.86
C LEU A 336 17.29 23.67 1.40
N GLU A 337 17.63 24.63 0.54
CA GLU A 337 18.00 25.97 0.95
C GLU A 337 16.91 26.65 1.78
N ALA A 338 15.64 26.54 1.35
CA ALA A 338 14.50 27.05 2.11
C ALA A 338 14.38 26.36 3.48
N VAL A 339 14.61 25.04 3.54
CA VAL A 339 14.58 24.28 4.80
C VAL A 339 15.77 24.65 5.72
N LEU A 340 16.94 24.89 5.15
CA LEU A 340 18.13 25.33 5.89
C LEU A 340 17.98 26.71 6.53
N ALA A 341 17.11 27.57 6.03
CA ALA A 341 16.86 28.88 6.61
C ALA A 341 16.09 28.84 7.94
N LEU A 342 15.48 27.70 8.32
CA LEU A 342 14.59 27.55 9.45
C LEU A 342 15.31 27.22 10.76
N ASP A 343 14.67 27.51 11.90
CA ASP A 343 15.11 27.04 13.22
C ASP A 343 14.59 25.63 13.49
N TRP A 344 15.45 24.62 13.28
CA TRP A 344 15.10 23.21 13.45
C TRP A 344 14.86 22.79 14.90
N LYS A 345 15.27 23.57 15.89
CA LYS A 345 14.91 23.33 17.30
C LYS A 345 13.43 23.58 17.56
N ARG A 346 12.83 24.47 16.78
CA ARG A 346 11.39 24.80 16.86
C ARG A 346 10.55 23.99 15.89
N ILE A 347 11.15 23.61 14.73
CA ILE A 347 10.44 22.95 13.62
C ILE A 347 11.14 21.61 13.33
N GLU A 348 11.04 20.66 14.26
CA GLU A 348 11.66 19.32 14.13
C GLU A 348 11.27 18.61 12.81
N PRO A 349 10.04 18.67 12.28
CA PRO A 349 9.71 18.07 10.99
C PRO A 349 10.52 18.62 9.81
N ALA A 350 11.01 19.87 9.89
CA ALA A 350 11.90 20.43 8.86
C ALA A 350 13.31 19.79 8.91
N ALA A 351 13.81 19.48 10.10
CA ALA A 351 15.06 18.73 10.24
C ALA A 351 14.98 17.33 9.64
N PHE A 352 13.88 16.63 9.86
CA PHE A 352 13.65 15.33 9.25
C PHE A 352 13.50 15.42 7.73
N ALA A 353 12.78 16.44 7.23
CA ALA A 353 12.67 16.72 5.80
C ALA A 353 14.05 16.95 5.16
N ALA A 354 14.90 17.75 5.81
CA ALA A 354 16.27 17.98 5.36
C ALA A 354 17.07 16.66 5.27
N ALA A 355 16.95 15.80 6.28
CA ALA A 355 17.63 14.50 6.27
C ALA A 355 17.14 13.60 5.11
N GLN A 356 15.85 13.61 4.77
CA GLN A 356 15.31 12.85 3.63
C GLN A 356 15.78 13.41 2.28
N ILE A 357 15.76 14.74 2.11
CA ILE A 357 16.16 15.43 0.88
C ILE A 357 17.67 15.31 0.65
N ALA A 358 18.48 15.31 1.70
CA ALA A 358 19.93 15.25 1.63
C ALA A 358 20.50 13.84 1.84
N ARG A 359 19.66 12.81 1.95
CA ARG A 359 20.11 11.40 2.16
C ARG A 359 21.08 11.00 1.05
N LEU A 360 22.22 10.42 1.44
CA LEU A 360 23.18 9.84 0.51
C LEU A 360 22.61 8.55 -0.09
N THR A 361 22.64 8.45 -1.41
CA THR A 361 22.22 7.23 -2.13
C THR A 361 23.41 6.43 -2.64
N GLY A 362 24.54 7.09 -2.89
CA GLY A 362 25.70 6.55 -3.61
C GLY A 362 25.59 6.71 -5.13
N ASP A 363 24.47 7.17 -5.64
CA ASP A 363 24.28 7.49 -7.05
C ASP A 363 24.49 9.01 -7.25
N ARG A 364 25.53 9.37 -8.00
CA ARG A 364 25.89 10.77 -8.27
C ARG A 364 24.81 11.55 -9.01
N SER A 365 23.94 10.88 -9.75
CA SER A 365 22.84 11.52 -10.47
C SER A 365 21.68 11.93 -9.52
N LEU A 366 21.59 11.28 -8.38
CA LEU A 366 20.55 11.51 -7.37
C LEU A 366 21.09 12.32 -6.18
N ASP A 367 22.37 12.22 -5.87
CA ASP A 367 22.96 12.81 -4.69
C ASP A 367 23.12 14.33 -4.81
N LEU A 368 22.85 15.03 -3.73
CA LEU A 368 23.11 16.46 -3.63
C LEU A 368 24.62 16.73 -3.48
N PRO A 369 25.12 17.94 -3.83
CA PRO A 369 26.52 18.30 -3.65
C PRO A 369 27.00 18.10 -2.21
N ASP A 370 28.22 17.57 -2.03
CA ASP A 370 28.81 17.27 -0.72
C ASP A 370 28.77 18.46 0.24
N ALA A 371 29.13 19.65 -0.24
CA ALA A 371 29.11 20.87 0.59
C ALA A 371 27.73 21.18 1.18
N LEU A 372 26.65 20.88 0.42
CA LEU A 372 25.29 21.08 0.89
C LEU A 372 24.90 20.01 1.89
N ARG A 373 25.25 18.74 1.65
CA ARG A 373 25.04 17.63 2.60
C ARG A 373 25.78 17.87 3.93
N ASP A 374 27.04 18.34 3.88
CA ASP A 374 27.82 18.72 5.05
C ASP A 374 27.15 19.83 5.87
N SER A 375 26.51 20.78 5.19
CA SER A 375 25.77 21.84 5.86
C SER A 375 24.55 21.29 6.61
N VAL A 376 23.86 20.30 6.04
CA VAL A 376 22.76 19.58 6.71
C VAL A 376 23.28 18.80 7.91
N VAL A 377 24.37 18.04 7.78
CA VAL A 377 24.99 17.29 8.88
C VAL A 377 25.33 18.21 10.06
N ARG A 378 26.03 19.32 9.79
CA ARG A 378 26.35 20.31 10.85
C ARG A 378 25.11 20.85 11.55
N ARG A 379 24.06 21.12 10.79
CA ARG A 379 22.81 21.67 11.33
C ARG A 379 22.00 20.66 12.11
N LEU A 380 21.95 19.38 11.67
CA LEU A 380 21.36 18.27 12.42
C LEU A 380 22.07 18.11 13.78
N ALA A 381 23.40 18.09 13.79
CA ALA A 381 24.19 17.99 15.02
C ALA A 381 23.92 19.19 15.97
N ALA A 382 23.88 20.42 15.44
CA ALA A 382 23.59 21.63 16.21
C ALA A 382 22.16 21.68 16.79
N SER A 383 21.20 21.05 16.14
CA SER A 383 19.81 20.92 16.60
C SER A 383 19.59 19.74 17.54
N ARG A 384 20.63 18.92 17.81
CA ARG A 384 20.54 17.66 18.57
C ARG A 384 19.56 16.66 17.96
N ALA A 385 19.53 16.61 16.63
CA ALA A 385 18.74 15.60 15.91
C ALA A 385 19.26 14.18 16.18
N PRO A 386 18.45 13.14 16.02
CA PRO A 386 18.90 11.74 16.17
C PRO A 386 20.11 11.44 15.28
N GLU A 387 21.09 10.68 15.81
CA GLU A 387 22.29 10.28 15.07
C GLU A 387 21.94 9.48 13.81
N SER A 388 20.80 8.74 13.83
CA SER A 388 20.29 8.03 12.66
C SER A 388 20.05 8.97 11.47
N TRP A 389 19.60 10.22 11.71
CA TRP A 389 19.38 11.18 10.63
C TRP A 389 20.69 11.74 10.06
N ILE A 390 21.68 11.92 10.92
CA ILE A 390 23.02 12.33 10.51
C ILE A 390 23.65 11.21 9.65
N ALA A 391 23.52 9.95 10.07
CA ALA A 391 24.00 8.80 9.33
C ALA A 391 23.31 8.64 7.97
N LEU A 392 22.02 8.96 7.85
CA LEU A 392 21.32 8.95 6.55
C LEU A 392 21.98 9.89 5.54
N VAL A 393 22.38 11.08 5.99
CA VAL A 393 22.95 12.12 5.11
C VAL A 393 24.44 11.84 4.82
N ARG A 394 25.20 11.41 5.83
CA ARG A 394 26.65 11.22 5.73
C ARG A 394 27.01 9.89 5.07
N ASP A 395 26.35 8.80 5.49
CA ASP A 395 26.76 7.43 5.23
C ASP A 395 25.75 6.66 4.35
N GLY A 396 24.60 7.26 4.02
CA GLY A 396 23.54 6.59 3.26
C GLY A 396 22.80 5.50 4.03
N GLY A 397 22.76 5.61 5.35
CA GLY A 397 22.16 4.62 6.25
C GLY A 397 20.71 4.25 5.91
N ARG A 398 20.24 3.12 6.46
CA ARG A 398 18.84 2.69 6.34
C ARG A 398 17.96 3.41 7.36
N LEU A 399 16.70 3.65 6.99
CA LEU A 399 15.71 4.12 7.94
C LEU A 399 15.43 3.05 8.97
N GLY A 400 15.54 3.41 10.26
CA GLY A 400 15.08 2.55 11.36
C GLY A 400 13.55 2.50 11.39
N ASP A 401 12.99 1.54 12.14
CA ASP A 401 11.54 1.32 12.22
C ASP A 401 10.76 2.58 12.64
N ALA A 402 11.29 3.39 13.54
CA ALA A 402 10.68 4.63 13.97
C ALA A 402 10.63 5.67 12.84
N ASP A 403 11.71 5.78 12.06
CA ASP A 403 11.79 6.72 10.95
C ASP A 403 10.98 6.23 9.73
N GLN A 404 10.88 4.92 9.52
CA GLN A 404 9.94 4.34 8.54
C GLN A 404 8.49 4.64 8.90
N ARG A 405 8.11 4.46 10.18
CA ARG A 405 6.77 4.85 10.67
C ARG A 405 6.50 6.33 10.46
N ARG A 406 7.49 7.17 10.75
CA ARG A 406 7.39 8.62 10.52
C ARG A 406 7.22 8.94 9.03
N SER A 407 8.00 8.33 8.17
CA SER A 407 7.94 8.55 6.70
C SER A 407 6.65 8.02 6.09
N PHE A 408 6.17 6.86 6.50
CA PHE A 408 4.89 6.30 6.02
C PHE A 408 3.67 6.97 6.67
N GLY A 409 3.82 7.50 7.90
CA GLY A 409 2.77 8.14 8.69
C GLY A 409 2.01 7.21 9.62
N GLU A 410 2.33 5.90 9.62
CA GLU A 410 1.83 4.89 10.56
C GLU A 410 2.71 3.63 10.50
N ALA A 411 2.50 2.67 11.43
CA ALA A 411 3.24 1.41 11.41
C ALA A 411 2.84 0.55 10.21
N LEU A 412 3.84 -0.06 9.57
CA LEU A 412 3.62 -1.12 8.59
C LEU A 412 3.10 -2.39 9.28
N PRO A 413 2.46 -3.32 8.54
CA PRO A 413 2.11 -4.62 9.08
C PRO A 413 3.32 -5.36 9.65
N PRO A 414 3.18 -6.12 10.76
CA PRO A 414 4.26 -6.94 11.29
C PRO A 414 4.83 -7.87 10.22
N GLY A 415 6.15 -7.96 10.16
CA GLY A 415 6.87 -8.80 9.19
C GLY A 415 7.06 -8.16 7.81
N LEU A 416 6.34 -7.10 7.47
CA LEU A 416 6.56 -6.37 6.22
C LEU A 416 7.68 -5.33 6.41
N ARG A 417 8.72 -5.44 5.59
CA ARG A 417 9.79 -4.44 5.48
C ARG A 417 9.81 -3.90 4.06
N LEU A 418 9.87 -2.58 3.94
CA LEU A 418 10.15 -1.95 2.65
C LEU A 418 11.67 -2.05 2.44
N ILE A 419 12.05 -2.78 1.41
CA ILE A 419 13.47 -2.94 1.04
C ILE A 419 13.80 -1.73 0.16
N ASP A 420 14.89 -1.03 0.52
CA ASP A 420 15.43 -0.01 -0.36
C ASP A 420 15.77 -0.67 -1.70
N VAL A 421 15.05 -0.31 -2.77
CA VAL A 421 15.39 -0.74 -4.12
C VAL A 421 16.73 -0.08 -4.46
N ALA A 422 17.74 -0.92 -4.74
CA ALA A 422 19.07 -0.48 -5.10
C ALA A 422 19.07 0.20 -6.47
#